data_efd9fd3c084de200c50f771ae39ed660
#
_entry.id   efd9fd3c084de200c50f771ae39ed660
#
_cell.length_a   1.000
_cell.length_b   1.000
_cell.length_c   1.000
_cell.angle_alpha   90.00
_cell.angle_beta   90.00
_cell.angle_gamma   90.00
#
_symmetry.space_group_name_H-M   'P 1'
#
loop_
_entity.id
_entity.type
_entity.pdbx_description
1 polymer ?
#
loop_
_entity_poly.entity_id
_entity_poly.type
_entity_poly.pdbx_seq_one_letter_code
_entity_poly.pdbx_strand_id
1 'polypeptide(L)'
;MLVELGTFLAEMLGAEVISKYKQRKRNKILERLSRFEIDRNDAELKKDELIACFLLAEEAIAKSNSLEKMDKIVNIYTGSVANGSLYIGIDAYQEIMSIISDLSDREINLLIATYKFFASEYDPEWEHKDAAKNQQLYISEQLSIDRDLAKALLIRLGRTGLVISEKDNSNCYSHAIIEMGLDLMHISQLGKELKDWIYLTQRQAL
;
A
#
# COMPACT_ATOMS: atom_id res chain seq x y z
N MET A 1 1.30 34.33 25.37
CA MET A 1 1.72 35.15 24.20
C MET A 1 1.09 34.51 22.97
N LEU A 2 0.06 35.15 22.39
CA LEU A 2 -0.58 34.66 21.18
C LEU A 2 0.29 35.11 19.99
N VAL A 3 0.85 34.15 19.27
CA VAL A 3 1.57 34.41 18.03
C VAL A 3 0.56 34.24 16.88
N GLU A 4 0.55 35.15 15.92
CA GLU A 4 -0.31 35.02 14.75
C GLU A 4 0.03 33.73 13.99
N LEU A 5 -0.98 32.93 13.66
CA LEU A 5 -0.81 31.64 12.98
C LEU A 5 0.01 31.76 11.69
N GLY A 6 -0.14 32.88 10.95
CA GLY A 6 0.64 33.15 9.74
C GLY A 6 2.13 33.27 9.98
N THR A 7 2.54 33.99 11.01
CA THR A 7 3.95 34.16 11.40
C THR A 7 4.54 32.83 11.90
N PHE A 8 3.79 32.10 12.72
CA PHE A 8 4.19 30.77 13.21
C PHE A 8 4.38 29.77 12.05
N LEU A 9 3.46 29.75 11.07
CA LEU A 9 3.58 28.87 9.90
C LEU A 9 4.77 29.29 9.01
N ALA A 10 5.01 30.59 8.82
CA ALA A 10 6.16 31.06 8.05
C ALA A 10 7.51 30.64 8.68
N GLU A 11 7.62 30.71 10.00
CA GLU A 11 8.77 30.19 10.72
C GLU A 11 8.91 28.68 10.61
N MET A 12 7.82 27.93 10.72
CA MET A 12 7.83 26.47 10.57
C MET A 12 8.12 26.02 9.14
N LEU A 13 7.73 26.78 8.12
CA LEU A 13 7.92 26.43 6.71
C LEU A 13 9.23 26.98 6.13
N GLY A 14 10.13 27.51 6.97
CA GLY A 14 11.44 27.95 6.54
C GLY A 14 12.23 26.84 5.81
N ALA A 15 13.00 27.22 4.79
CA ALA A 15 13.73 26.27 3.94
C ALA A 15 14.61 25.27 4.72
N GLU A 16 15.18 25.71 5.83
CA GLU A 16 16.01 24.86 6.72
C GLU A 16 15.18 23.79 7.42
N VAL A 17 13.97 24.11 7.89
CA VAL A 17 13.07 23.15 8.54
C VAL A 17 12.58 22.11 7.57
N ILE A 18 12.21 22.53 6.35
CA ILE A 18 11.82 21.62 5.25
C ILE A 18 12.98 20.70 4.89
N SER A 19 14.19 21.23 4.78
CA SER A 19 15.39 20.44 4.48
C SER A 19 15.66 19.39 5.57
N LYS A 20 15.63 19.79 6.85
CA LYS A 20 15.78 18.86 7.99
C LYS A 20 14.69 17.78 8.03
N TYR A 21 13.45 18.14 7.70
CA TYR A 21 12.35 17.19 7.62
C TYR A 21 12.56 16.13 6.51
N LYS A 22 12.94 16.57 5.31
CA LYS A 22 13.29 15.67 4.21
C LYS A 22 14.47 14.76 4.57
N GLN A 23 15.50 15.31 5.19
CA GLN A 23 16.68 14.56 5.61
C GLN A 23 16.33 13.49 6.65
N ARG A 24 15.45 13.78 7.62
CA ARG A 24 14.97 12.77 8.59
C ARG A 24 14.25 11.62 7.91
N LYS A 25 13.39 11.91 6.91
CA LYS A 25 12.70 10.88 6.15
C LYS A 25 13.68 10.01 5.35
N ARG A 26 14.65 10.61 4.68
CA ARG A 26 15.72 9.90 3.97
C ARG A 26 16.54 9.01 4.89
N ASN A 27 16.96 9.52 6.05
CA ASN A 27 17.75 8.78 7.02
C ASN A 27 17.00 7.52 7.52
N LYS A 28 15.67 7.59 7.66
CA LYS A 28 14.86 6.44 8.04
C LYS A 28 14.93 5.30 7.02
N ILE A 29 14.95 5.61 5.72
CA ILE A 29 15.13 4.60 4.67
C ILE A 29 16.54 4.00 4.78
N LEU A 30 17.56 4.84 4.86
CA LEU A 30 18.97 4.40 4.93
C LEU A 30 19.25 3.55 6.18
N GLU A 31 18.67 3.91 7.33
CA GLU A 31 18.77 3.12 8.56
C GLU A 31 18.17 1.72 8.40
N ARG A 32 17.02 1.62 7.73
CA ARG A 32 16.41 0.31 7.44
C ARG A 32 17.27 -0.50 6.48
N LEU A 33 17.75 0.12 5.41
CA LEU A 33 18.62 -0.53 4.42
C LEU A 33 19.93 -1.04 5.03
N SER A 34 20.49 -0.34 6.02
CA SER A 34 21.74 -0.76 6.68
C SER A 34 21.63 -2.10 7.42
N ARG A 35 20.42 -2.61 7.62
CA ARG A 35 20.16 -3.92 8.24
C ARG A 35 20.13 -5.08 7.25
N PHE A 36 20.19 -4.79 5.93
CA PHE A 36 20.17 -5.81 4.90
C PHE A 36 21.56 -5.92 4.27
N GLU A 37 21.99 -7.16 4.06
CA GLU A 37 23.19 -7.47 3.29
C GLU A 37 22.82 -7.61 1.81
N ILE A 38 23.54 -6.93 0.93
CA ILE A 38 23.40 -7.02 -0.53
C ILE A 38 24.73 -7.47 -1.08
N ASP A 39 24.74 -8.39 -2.06
CA ASP A 39 25.95 -8.70 -2.80
C ASP A 39 26.47 -7.44 -3.51
N ARG A 40 27.69 -7.07 -3.20
CA ARG A 40 28.28 -5.81 -3.69
C ARG A 40 28.48 -5.81 -5.22
N ASN A 41 28.72 -6.97 -5.80
CA ASN A 41 28.88 -7.09 -7.26
C ASN A 41 27.55 -6.91 -7.98
N ASP A 42 26.47 -7.50 -7.46
CA ASP A 42 25.12 -7.30 -8.01
C ASP A 42 24.64 -5.86 -7.82
N ALA A 43 24.95 -5.24 -6.69
CA ALA A 43 24.60 -3.85 -6.41
C ALA A 43 25.33 -2.87 -7.34
N GLU A 44 26.61 -3.13 -7.71
CA GLU A 44 27.39 -2.30 -8.63
C GLU A 44 26.85 -2.38 -10.06
N LEU A 45 26.48 -3.60 -10.52
CA LEU A 45 25.89 -3.82 -11.86
C LEU A 45 24.51 -3.17 -12.04
N LYS A 46 23.79 -2.92 -10.96
CA LYS A 46 22.38 -2.45 -10.95
C LYS A 46 22.23 -1.14 -10.18
N LYS A 47 23.31 -0.38 -10.08
CA LYS A 47 23.38 0.82 -9.25
C LYS A 47 22.36 1.89 -9.65
N ASP A 48 22.17 2.10 -10.93
CA ASP A 48 21.28 3.15 -11.43
C ASP A 48 19.82 2.80 -11.14
N GLU A 49 19.43 1.52 -11.29
CA GLU A 49 18.12 1.03 -10.95
C GLU A 49 17.83 1.14 -9.45
N LEU A 50 18.80 0.75 -8.62
CA LEU A 50 18.70 0.90 -7.16
C LEU A 50 18.49 2.35 -6.75
N ILE A 51 19.24 3.28 -7.37
CA ILE A 51 19.11 4.72 -7.10
C ILE A 51 17.74 5.23 -7.57
N ALA A 52 17.31 4.86 -8.79
CA ALA A 52 16.03 5.29 -9.32
C ALA A 52 14.87 4.84 -8.42
N CYS A 53 14.87 3.58 -8.01
CA CYS A 53 13.83 3.05 -7.10
C CYS A 53 13.90 3.65 -5.69
N PHE A 54 15.10 3.98 -5.19
CA PHE A 54 15.28 4.71 -3.94
C PHE A 54 14.63 6.10 -4.01
N LEU A 55 14.84 6.83 -5.12
CA LEU A 55 14.25 8.15 -5.32
C LEU A 55 12.72 8.10 -5.39
N LEU A 56 12.17 7.07 -6.04
CA LEU A 56 10.71 6.84 -6.05
C LEU A 56 10.17 6.58 -4.64
N ALA A 57 10.85 5.76 -3.84
CA ALA A 57 10.47 5.52 -2.45
C ALA A 57 10.59 6.81 -1.61
N GLU A 58 11.64 7.60 -1.81
CA GLU A 58 11.82 8.90 -1.13
C GLU A 58 10.69 9.87 -1.48
N GLU A 59 10.27 9.94 -2.75
CA GLU A 59 9.15 10.76 -3.18
C GLU A 59 7.83 10.31 -2.55
N ALA A 60 7.54 9.00 -2.56
CA ALA A 60 6.34 8.44 -1.94
C ALA A 60 6.30 8.72 -0.42
N ILE A 61 7.44 8.61 0.26
CA ILE A 61 7.58 8.96 1.68
C ILE A 61 7.41 10.47 1.89
N ALA A 62 7.89 11.32 0.98
CA ALA A 62 7.71 12.77 1.09
C ALA A 62 6.23 13.17 1.05
N LYS A 63 5.42 12.47 0.25
CA LYS A 63 3.96 12.66 0.17
C LYS A 63 3.21 12.07 1.37
N SER A 64 3.83 11.17 2.13
CA SER A 64 3.19 10.50 3.27
C SER A 64 3.11 11.41 4.49
N ASN A 65 1.93 11.48 5.11
CA ASN A 65 1.68 12.26 6.34
C ASN A 65 1.70 11.38 7.60
N SER A 66 1.78 10.05 7.47
CA SER A 66 1.75 9.10 8.58
C SER A 66 3.05 8.31 8.67
N LEU A 67 3.48 8.04 9.90
CA LEU A 67 4.64 7.18 10.17
C LEU A 67 4.38 5.74 9.71
N GLU A 68 3.15 5.26 9.87
CA GLU A 68 2.75 3.91 9.48
C GLU A 68 2.87 3.71 7.96
N LYS A 69 2.38 4.68 7.16
CA LYS A 69 2.53 4.64 5.70
C LYS A 69 3.98 4.70 5.27
N MET A 70 4.79 5.55 5.93
CA MET A 70 6.22 5.61 5.66
C MET A 70 6.90 4.26 5.91
N ASP A 71 6.59 3.59 7.02
CA ASP A 71 7.14 2.27 7.33
C ASP A 71 6.76 1.22 6.29
N LYS A 72 5.53 1.25 5.80
CA LYS A 72 5.08 0.37 4.71
C LYS A 72 5.84 0.62 3.41
N ILE A 73 6.03 1.87 3.01
CA ILE A 73 6.81 2.24 1.81
C ILE A 73 8.27 1.77 1.95
N VAL A 74 8.89 2.00 3.11
CA VAL A 74 10.27 1.53 3.38
C VAL A 74 10.33 0.00 3.28
N ASN A 75 9.34 -0.71 3.84
CA ASN A 75 9.27 -2.15 3.77
C ASN A 75 9.13 -2.66 2.32
N ILE A 76 8.29 -2.03 1.50
CA ILE A 76 8.16 -2.38 0.08
C ILE A 76 9.49 -2.22 -0.65
N TYR A 77 10.18 -1.10 -0.46
CA TYR A 77 11.49 -0.87 -1.08
C TYR A 77 12.53 -1.90 -0.60
N THR A 78 12.69 -2.06 0.71
CA THR A 78 13.68 -2.99 1.26
C THR A 78 13.38 -4.44 0.90
N GLY A 79 12.11 -4.84 0.90
CA GLY A 79 11.67 -6.16 0.47
C GLY A 79 11.95 -6.43 -1.00
N SER A 80 11.67 -5.46 -1.88
CA SER A 80 11.94 -5.60 -3.32
C SER A 80 13.42 -5.67 -3.64
N VAL A 81 14.28 -4.95 -2.90
CA VAL A 81 15.74 -5.07 -2.99
C VAL A 81 16.20 -6.45 -2.52
N ALA A 82 15.76 -6.87 -1.34
CA ALA A 82 16.22 -8.11 -0.70
C ALA A 82 15.85 -9.39 -1.48
N ASN A 83 14.69 -9.41 -2.16
CA ASN A 83 14.25 -10.55 -2.95
C ASN A 83 14.65 -10.48 -4.43
N GLY A 84 15.35 -9.43 -4.83
CA GLY A 84 15.77 -9.22 -6.21
C GLY A 84 14.64 -8.86 -7.20
N SER A 85 13.39 -8.71 -6.74
CA SER A 85 12.25 -8.41 -7.62
C SER A 85 12.34 -7.03 -8.27
N LEU A 86 13.06 -6.11 -7.64
CA LEU A 86 13.34 -4.78 -8.14
C LEU A 86 14.05 -4.80 -9.49
N TYR A 87 14.83 -5.83 -9.76
CA TYR A 87 15.61 -5.99 -10.98
C TYR A 87 14.85 -6.62 -12.15
N ILE A 88 13.69 -7.23 -11.85
CA ILE A 88 12.89 -7.94 -12.85
C ILE A 88 11.78 -7.04 -13.40
N GLY A 89 11.39 -5.99 -12.68
CA GLY A 89 10.24 -5.17 -13.04
C GLY A 89 10.26 -3.76 -12.47
N ILE A 90 11.22 -2.94 -12.91
CA ILE A 90 11.30 -1.51 -12.53
C ILE A 90 9.97 -0.79 -12.82
N ASP A 91 9.35 -1.08 -13.96
CA ASP A 91 8.06 -0.48 -14.34
C ASP A 91 6.95 -0.88 -13.35
N ALA A 92 6.88 -2.16 -12.95
CA ALA A 92 5.94 -2.64 -11.95
C ALA A 92 6.19 -2.01 -10.58
N TYR A 93 7.47 -1.84 -10.19
CA TYR A 93 7.83 -1.15 -8.97
C TYR A 93 7.37 0.32 -9.00
N GLN A 94 7.61 1.02 -10.10
CA GLN A 94 7.20 2.41 -10.29
C GLN A 94 5.67 2.56 -10.20
N GLU A 95 4.93 1.66 -10.86
CA GLU A 95 3.46 1.62 -10.82
C GLU A 95 2.96 1.42 -9.39
N ILE A 96 3.48 0.43 -8.67
CA ILE A 96 3.10 0.14 -7.29
C ILE A 96 3.45 1.30 -6.37
N MET A 97 4.64 1.91 -6.49
CA MET A 97 5.02 3.07 -5.68
C MET A 97 4.11 4.27 -5.93
N SER A 98 3.71 4.51 -7.18
CA SER A 98 2.74 5.53 -7.52
C SER A 98 1.40 5.28 -6.84
N ILE A 99 0.85 4.07 -6.97
CA ILE A 99 -0.42 3.69 -6.35
C ILE A 99 -0.35 3.85 -4.83
N ILE A 100 0.68 3.29 -4.17
CA ILE A 100 0.82 3.36 -2.70
C ILE A 100 0.98 4.80 -2.22
N SER A 101 1.68 5.65 -2.97
CA SER A 101 1.85 7.05 -2.60
C SER A 101 0.51 7.79 -2.54
N ASP A 102 -0.44 7.41 -3.38
CA ASP A 102 -1.75 8.05 -3.50
C ASP A 102 -2.81 7.44 -2.56
N LEU A 103 -2.61 6.21 -2.08
CA LEU A 103 -3.51 5.58 -1.11
C LEU A 103 -3.44 6.27 0.26
N SER A 104 -4.59 6.43 0.91
CA SER A 104 -4.66 6.78 2.33
C SER A 104 -4.27 5.60 3.23
N ASP A 105 -3.93 5.86 4.50
CA ASP A 105 -3.69 4.81 5.48
C ASP A 105 -4.89 3.86 5.64
N ARG A 106 -6.11 4.41 5.57
CA ARG A 106 -7.34 3.61 5.62
C ARG A 106 -7.45 2.64 4.45
N GLU A 107 -7.08 3.07 3.25
CA GLU A 107 -7.12 2.22 2.05
C GLU A 107 -6.05 1.13 2.10
N ILE A 108 -4.87 1.45 2.61
CA ILE A 108 -3.81 0.45 2.82
C ILE A 108 -4.24 -0.57 3.87
N ASN A 109 -4.84 -0.14 4.98
CA ASN A 109 -5.34 -1.03 6.02
C ASN A 109 -6.52 -1.87 5.52
N LEU A 110 -7.38 -1.33 4.68
CA LEU A 110 -8.45 -2.05 4.01
C LEU A 110 -7.91 -3.12 3.06
N LEU A 111 -6.89 -2.81 2.28
CA LEU A 111 -6.22 -3.79 1.42
C LEU A 111 -5.64 -4.95 2.25
N ILE A 112 -4.97 -4.64 3.37
CA ILE A 112 -4.45 -5.65 4.30
C ILE A 112 -5.58 -6.49 4.90
N ALA A 113 -6.69 -5.88 5.30
CA ALA A 113 -7.87 -6.61 5.78
C ALA A 113 -8.45 -7.52 4.70
N THR A 114 -8.48 -7.07 3.44
CA THR A 114 -8.92 -7.88 2.29
C THR A 114 -7.99 -9.09 2.09
N TYR A 115 -6.67 -8.93 2.20
CA TYR A 115 -5.74 -10.07 2.15
C TYR A 115 -6.01 -11.09 3.26
N LYS A 116 -6.26 -10.62 4.48
CA LYS A 116 -6.55 -11.49 5.62
C LYS A 116 -7.88 -12.23 5.44
N PHE A 117 -8.90 -11.55 4.94
CA PHE A 117 -10.20 -12.17 4.64
C PHE A 117 -10.03 -13.39 3.72
N PHE A 118 -9.35 -13.25 2.60
CA PHE A 118 -9.12 -14.36 1.68
C PHE A 118 -8.17 -15.43 2.21
N ALA A 119 -7.34 -15.13 3.20
CA ALA A 119 -6.40 -16.08 3.78
C ALA A 119 -7.01 -16.94 4.89
N SER A 120 -8.00 -16.44 5.63
CA SER A 120 -8.49 -17.09 6.86
C SER A 120 -9.99 -17.24 6.97
N GLU A 121 -10.77 -16.41 6.31
CA GLU A 121 -12.23 -16.34 6.53
C GLU A 121 -13.06 -16.76 5.31
N TYR A 122 -12.50 -16.60 4.11
CA TYR A 122 -13.23 -16.86 2.87
C TYR A 122 -13.43 -18.36 2.65
N ASP A 123 -14.69 -18.74 2.44
CA ASP A 123 -15.08 -20.09 2.04
C ASP A 123 -15.49 -20.07 0.54
N PRO A 124 -14.81 -20.81 -0.33
CA PRO A 124 -15.16 -20.91 -1.75
C PRO A 124 -16.56 -21.48 -2.03
N GLU A 125 -17.16 -22.17 -1.07
CA GLU A 125 -18.52 -22.75 -1.20
C GLU A 125 -19.62 -21.72 -0.90
N TRP A 126 -19.30 -20.53 -0.42
CA TRP A 126 -20.30 -19.49 -0.21
C TRP A 126 -20.91 -19.00 -1.51
N GLU A 127 -22.22 -18.74 -1.45
CA GLU A 127 -22.85 -17.98 -2.52
C GLU A 127 -22.21 -16.58 -2.62
N HIS A 128 -22.09 -16.06 -3.84
CA HIS A 128 -21.47 -14.77 -4.11
C HIS A 128 -21.97 -13.63 -3.19
N LYS A 129 -23.30 -13.58 -2.97
CA LYS A 129 -23.93 -12.58 -2.10
C LYS A 129 -23.47 -12.67 -0.65
N ASP A 130 -23.37 -13.91 -0.14
CA ASP A 130 -22.95 -14.13 1.26
C ASP A 130 -21.46 -13.87 1.41
N ALA A 131 -20.64 -14.27 0.44
CA ALA A 131 -19.22 -13.95 0.41
C ALA A 131 -18.99 -12.44 0.42
N ALA A 132 -19.68 -11.67 -0.43
CA ALA A 132 -19.58 -10.22 -0.47
C ALA A 132 -20.03 -9.55 0.85
N LYS A 133 -21.12 -10.05 1.44
CA LYS A 133 -21.62 -9.57 2.74
C LYS A 133 -20.62 -9.84 3.86
N ASN A 134 -20.07 -11.05 3.90
CA ASN A 134 -19.09 -11.46 4.92
C ASN A 134 -17.78 -10.69 4.76
N GLN A 135 -17.33 -10.43 3.54
CA GLN A 135 -16.16 -9.57 3.28
C GLN A 135 -16.36 -8.16 3.86
N GLN A 136 -17.50 -7.53 3.56
CA GLN A 136 -17.80 -6.19 4.07
C GLN A 136 -17.91 -6.16 5.59
N LEU A 137 -18.53 -7.17 6.19
CA LEU A 137 -18.66 -7.29 7.65
C LEU A 137 -17.29 -7.46 8.30
N TYR A 138 -16.47 -8.40 7.81
CA TYR A 138 -15.13 -8.63 8.30
C TYR A 138 -14.27 -7.36 8.26
N ILE A 139 -14.26 -6.66 7.12
CA ILE A 139 -13.51 -5.40 6.97
C ILE A 139 -14.01 -4.32 7.92
N SER A 140 -15.32 -4.18 8.06
CA SER A 140 -15.98 -3.25 8.98
C SER A 140 -15.53 -3.47 10.43
N GLU A 141 -15.49 -4.72 10.88
CA GLU A 141 -15.04 -5.11 12.21
C GLU A 141 -13.53 -4.89 12.40
N GLN A 142 -12.71 -5.33 11.43
CA GLN A 142 -11.25 -5.19 11.53
C GLN A 142 -10.80 -3.73 11.58
N LEU A 143 -11.49 -2.84 10.88
CA LEU A 143 -11.13 -1.41 10.82
C LEU A 143 -11.95 -0.53 11.76
N SER A 144 -12.91 -1.10 12.48
CA SER A 144 -13.85 -0.38 13.35
C SER A 144 -14.56 0.77 12.60
N ILE A 145 -15.04 0.50 11.39
CA ILE A 145 -15.78 1.42 10.53
C ILE A 145 -17.16 0.85 10.20
N ASP A 146 -18.10 1.69 9.78
CA ASP A 146 -19.39 1.18 9.31
C ASP A 146 -19.27 0.47 7.94
N ARG A 147 -20.27 -0.35 7.61
CA ARG A 147 -20.26 -1.15 6.39
C ARG A 147 -20.35 -0.32 5.12
N ASP A 148 -21.07 0.80 5.15
CA ASP A 148 -21.21 1.66 3.97
C ASP A 148 -19.88 2.32 3.65
N LEU A 149 -19.13 2.73 4.67
CA LEU A 149 -17.78 3.25 4.51
C LEU A 149 -16.82 2.15 4.01
N ALA A 150 -16.88 0.94 4.56
CA ALA A 150 -16.07 -0.20 4.09
C ALA A 150 -16.31 -0.47 2.61
N LYS A 151 -17.59 -0.50 2.18
CA LYS A 151 -17.99 -0.66 0.79
C LYS A 151 -17.47 0.48 -0.10
N ALA A 152 -17.65 1.74 0.32
CA ALA A 152 -17.16 2.89 -0.44
C ALA A 152 -15.64 2.85 -0.65
N LEU A 153 -14.90 2.46 0.38
CA LEU A 153 -13.46 2.30 0.32
C LEU A 153 -13.04 1.12 -0.58
N LEU A 154 -13.76 -0.01 -0.57
CA LEU A 154 -13.52 -1.13 -1.48
C LEU A 154 -13.71 -0.72 -2.94
N ILE A 155 -14.79 0.01 -3.26
CA ILE A 155 -15.04 0.54 -4.61
C ILE A 155 -13.91 1.49 -5.02
N ARG A 156 -13.45 2.34 -4.12
CA ARG A 156 -12.34 3.26 -4.38
C ARG A 156 -11.04 2.50 -4.62
N LEU A 157 -10.76 1.48 -3.82
CA LEU A 157 -9.59 0.61 -3.99
C LEU A 157 -9.63 -0.14 -5.33
N GLY A 158 -10.81 -0.54 -5.80
CA GLY A 158 -11.00 -1.12 -7.13
C GLY A 158 -10.50 -0.23 -8.27
N ARG A 159 -10.62 1.10 -8.13
CA ARG A 159 -10.13 2.04 -9.15
C ARG A 159 -8.61 2.10 -9.26
N THR A 160 -7.90 1.60 -8.27
CA THR A 160 -6.42 1.51 -8.30
C THR A 160 -5.92 0.26 -9.00
N GLY A 161 -6.79 -0.66 -9.35
CA GLY A 161 -6.43 -1.95 -9.94
C GLY A 161 -5.91 -2.98 -8.94
N LEU A 162 -5.81 -2.67 -7.63
CA LEU A 162 -5.32 -3.61 -6.61
C LEU A 162 -6.35 -4.68 -6.24
N VAL A 163 -7.63 -4.35 -6.36
CA VAL A 163 -8.73 -5.30 -6.25
C VAL A 163 -9.64 -5.16 -7.46
N ILE A 164 -10.31 -6.24 -7.82
CA ILE A 164 -11.23 -6.31 -8.95
C ILE A 164 -12.57 -6.87 -8.48
N SER A 165 -13.64 -6.34 -9.05
CA SER A 165 -14.97 -6.86 -8.83
C SER A 165 -15.12 -8.25 -9.46
N GLU A 166 -15.76 -9.18 -8.77
CA GLU A 166 -16.09 -10.48 -9.36
C GLU A 166 -16.99 -10.35 -10.57
N LYS A 167 -17.82 -9.30 -10.63
CA LYS A 167 -18.66 -8.99 -11.79
C LYS A 167 -17.85 -8.70 -13.06
N ASP A 168 -16.69 -8.07 -12.90
CA ASP A 168 -15.80 -7.77 -14.02
C ASP A 168 -15.08 -9.03 -14.52
N ASN A 169 -14.97 -10.05 -13.66
CA ASN A 169 -14.35 -11.34 -13.98
C ASN A 169 -15.33 -12.40 -14.51
N SER A 170 -16.61 -12.24 -14.23
CA SER A 170 -17.64 -13.22 -14.63
C SER A 170 -18.60 -12.60 -15.63
N ASN A 171 -18.82 -13.29 -16.77
CA ASN A 171 -19.87 -12.94 -17.73
C ASN A 171 -21.30 -13.17 -17.17
N CYS A 172 -21.45 -13.38 -15.86
CA CYS A 172 -22.73 -13.58 -15.18
C CYS A 172 -23.29 -12.27 -14.64
N TYR A 173 -24.06 -11.58 -15.46
CA TYR A 173 -24.85 -10.44 -15.05
C TYR A 173 -26.11 -10.86 -14.29
N SER A 174 -26.08 -10.74 -12.97
CA SER A 174 -27.32 -10.72 -12.17
C SER A 174 -27.63 -9.27 -11.79
N HIS A 175 -28.61 -8.65 -12.45
CA HIS A 175 -29.07 -7.30 -12.17
C HIS A 175 -29.44 -7.08 -10.68
N ALA A 176 -29.97 -8.10 -10.01
CA ALA A 176 -30.37 -8.04 -8.60
C ALA A 176 -29.20 -7.76 -7.63
N ILE A 177 -27.98 -8.22 -7.96
CA ILE A 177 -26.78 -8.02 -7.14
C ILE A 177 -26.29 -6.56 -7.26
N ILE A 178 -26.45 -5.97 -8.43
CA ILE A 178 -26.09 -4.56 -8.70
C ILE A 178 -26.95 -3.61 -7.86
N GLU A 179 -28.25 -3.88 -7.74
CA GLU A 179 -29.18 -3.03 -6.99
C GLU A 179 -28.90 -3.05 -5.47
N MET A 180 -28.41 -4.17 -4.92
CA MET A 180 -28.08 -4.28 -3.49
C MET A 180 -26.68 -3.75 -3.14
N GLY A 181 -25.86 -3.38 -4.13
CA GLY A 181 -24.51 -2.87 -3.92
C GLY A 181 -23.58 -3.86 -3.22
N LEU A 182 -23.88 -5.15 -3.29
CA LEU A 182 -23.08 -6.24 -2.78
C LEU A 182 -22.19 -6.75 -3.92
N ASP A 183 -20.90 -6.58 -3.77
CA ASP A 183 -19.90 -7.04 -4.73
C ASP A 183 -18.71 -7.61 -3.98
N LEU A 184 -18.32 -8.83 -4.33
CA LEU A 184 -17.11 -9.44 -3.79
C LEU A 184 -15.92 -8.89 -4.55
N MET A 185 -14.99 -8.29 -3.81
CA MET A 185 -13.79 -7.67 -4.36
C MET A 185 -12.60 -8.60 -4.18
N HIS A 186 -12.15 -9.21 -5.25
CA HIS A 186 -10.98 -10.10 -5.28
C HIS A 186 -9.68 -9.35 -5.41
N ILE A 187 -8.60 -9.93 -4.90
CA ILE A 187 -7.25 -9.41 -5.10
C ILE A 187 -6.85 -9.61 -6.56
N SER A 188 -6.50 -8.53 -7.24
CA SER A 188 -5.98 -8.57 -8.61
C SER A 188 -4.56 -9.17 -8.67
N GLN A 189 -4.03 -9.38 -9.88
CA GLN A 189 -2.63 -9.79 -10.03
C GLN A 189 -1.68 -8.75 -9.47
N LEU A 190 -1.90 -7.46 -9.74
CA LEU A 190 -1.13 -6.35 -9.18
C LEU A 190 -1.22 -6.32 -7.64
N GLY A 191 -2.41 -6.57 -7.08
CA GLY A 191 -2.60 -6.70 -5.64
C GLY A 191 -1.85 -7.88 -5.03
N LYS A 192 -1.71 -9.01 -5.73
CA LYS A 192 -0.91 -10.16 -5.29
C LYS A 192 0.57 -9.83 -5.25
N GLU A 193 1.10 -9.17 -6.27
CA GLU A 193 2.49 -8.73 -6.34
C GLU A 193 2.82 -7.76 -5.18
N LEU A 194 1.95 -6.78 -4.95
CA LEU A 194 2.08 -5.88 -3.82
C LEU A 194 2.05 -6.61 -2.47
N LYS A 195 1.18 -7.62 -2.31
CA LYS A 195 1.13 -8.46 -1.11
C LYS A 195 2.48 -9.09 -0.82
N ASP A 196 3.11 -9.68 -1.82
CA ASP A 196 4.40 -10.35 -1.66
C ASP A 196 5.47 -9.35 -1.19
N TRP A 197 5.48 -8.13 -1.69
CA TRP A 197 6.43 -7.09 -1.26
C TRP A 197 6.17 -6.59 0.18
N ILE A 198 4.91 -6.45 0.59
CA ILE A 198 4.56 -6.04 1.95
C ILE A 198 4.95 -7.11 2.99
N TYR A 199 4.73 -8.40 2.67
CA TYR A 199 4.91 -9.49 3.63
C TYR A 199 6.32 -10.10 3.64
N LEU A 200 7.12 -9.94 2.60
CA LEU A 200 8.50 -10.45 2.56
C LEU A 200 9.37 -9.88 3.67
N THR A 201 9.20 -8.62 4.02
CA THR A 201 9.91 -7.96 5.11
C THR A 201 9.52 -8.47 6.50
N GLN A 202 8.32 -9.03 6.67
CA GLN A 202 7.90 -9.59 7.96
C GLN A 202 8.53 -10.97 8.22
N ARG A 203 8.86 -11.74 7.18
CA ARG A 203 9.50 -13.05 7.31
C ARG A 203 11.01 -12.99 7.59
N GLN A 204 11.66 -11.89 7.22
CA GLN A 204 13.10 -11.70 7.45
C GLN A 204 13.41 -11.00 8.78
N ALA A 205 12.39 -10.53 9.51
CA ALA A 205 12.52 -9.89 10.81
C ALA A 205 12.34 -10.87 12.01
N LEU A 206 12.14 -12.16 11.73
CA LEU A 206 12.08 -13.27 12.68
C LEU A 206 13.31 -14.16 12.56
#